data_8513b6a4f8fe98ac905c1d61c77449b3
#
_entry.id   8513b6a4f8fe98ac905c1d61c77449b3
#
_cell.length_a   1.000
_cell.length_b   1.000
_cell.length_c   1.000
_cell.angle_alpha   90.00
_cell.angle_beta   90.00
_cell.angle_gamma   90.00
#
_symmetry.space_group_name_H-M   'P 1'
#
loop_
_entity.id
_entity.type
_entity.pdbx_description
1 polymer ?
#
loop_
_entity_poly.entity_id
_entity_poly.type
_entity_poly.pdbx_seq_one_letter_code
_entity_poly.pdbx_strand_id
1 'polypeptide(L)'
;EVDEKEQTVIAVQVENEVGILGSVRDFSNGANEAYRETVSDNLTEYLKKQNFLCFRDMTYKGDTVIGTWEDVFGRYAPEAFMCANYATYIEKLAKQGKEIYNLPLFTNVWLKGNNDEKAGIYPCGGPVPEMIDIWKCMAPSLDFISPDIYSFEFEKVAAQYARKDNPLFIPETRRDKWAVANLYTSIGKYNSLC
;
A
#
# COMPACT_ATOMS: atom_id res chain seq x y z
N GLU A 1 -17.13 18.46 -13.98
CA GLU A 1 -17.90 19.03 -15.13
C GLU A 1 -17.69 18.26 -16.43
N VAL A 2 -16.46 17.80 -16.73
CA VAL A 2 -16.16 17.12 -18.03
C VAL A 2 -16.82 15.74 -18.14
N ASP A 3 -16.94 15.00 -17.04
CA ASP A 3 -17.45 13.61 -17.03
C ASP A 3 -18.80 13.45 -16.29
N GLU A 4 -19.33 14.53 -15.74
CA GLU A 4 -20.54 14.51 -14.90
C GLU A 4 -21.78 13.93 -15.59
N LYS A 5 -21.90 14.13 -16.91
CA LYS A 5 -23.01 13.62 -17.71
C LYS A 5 -22.74 12.26 -18.31
N GLU A 6 -21.55 12.04 -18.83
CA GLU A 6 -21.20 10.84 -19.60
C GLU A 6 -20.78 9.68 -18.69
N GLN A 7 -20.22 9.98 -17.50
CA GLN A 7 -19.79 9.01 -16.49
C GLN A 7 -18.88 7.92 -17.07
N THR A 8 -17.90 8.36 -17.87
CA THR A 8 -16.95 7.47 -18.56
C THR A 8 -15.73 7.15 -17.70
N VAL A 9 -15.42 8.01 -16.71
CA VAL A 9 -14.34 7.77 -15.75
C VAL A 9 -14.87 6.90 -14.61
N ILE A 10 -14.33 5.70 -14.48
CA ILE A 10 -14.78 4.71 -13.48
C ILE A 10 -13.96 4.73 -12.19
N ALA A 11 -12.71 5.16 -12.26
CA ALA A 11 -11.81 5.30 -11.11
C ALA A 11 -10.68 6.26 -11.46
N VAL A 12 -9.99 6.80 -10.45
CA VAL A 12 -8.82 7.67 -10.63
C VAL A 12 -7.66 7.11 -9.81
N GLN A 13 -6.50 6.97 -10.47
CA GLN A 13 -5.25 6.64 -9.80
C GLN A 13 -4.66 7.90 -9.15
N VAL A 14 -4.34 7.81 -7.88
CA VAL A 14 -3.68 8.87 -7.11
C VAL A 14 -2.20 8.59 -7.09
N GLU A 15 -1.41 9.43 -7.79
CA GLU A 15 0.03 9.25 -8.04
C GLU A 15 0.37 7.94 -8.78
N ASN A 16 1.66 7.67 -8.95
CA ASN A 16 2.15 6.45 -9.59
C ASN A 16 3.29 5.84 -8.81
N GLU A 17 3.14 4.58 -8.38
CA GLU A 17 4.20 3.76 -7.78
C GLU A 17 5.02 4.52 -6.72
N VAL A 18 4.33 5.18 -5.79
CA VAL A 18 4.96 6.06 -4.80
C VAL A 18 5.97 5.33 -3.92
N GLY A 19 7.07 6.02 -3.60
CA GLY A 19 8.13 5.48 -2.78
C GLY A 19 9.48 6.10 -3.11
N ILE A 20 10.48 5.83 -2.29
CA ILE A 20 11.85 6.28 -2.51
C ILE A 20 12.73 5.14 -3.01
N LEU A 21 13.45 5.37 -4.12
CA LEU A 21 14.46 4.46 -4.64
C LEU A 21 15.87 4.84 -4.13
N GLY A 22 16.73 3.85 -3.99
CA GLY A 22 18.13 4.04 -3.57
C GLY A 22 18.32 4.29 -2.07
N SER A 23 17.22 4.32 -1.30
CA SER A 23 17.28 4.50 0.16
C SER A 23 16.16 3.73 0.86
N VAL A 24 16.41 3.28 2.09
CA VAL A 24 15.42 2.61 2.92
C VAL A 24 14.46 3.58 3.60
N ARG A 25 14.78 4.86 3.64
CA ARG A 25 13.89 5.96 4.09
C ARG A 25 14.47 7.33 3.71
N ASP A 26 13.73 8.39 3.94
CA ASP A 26 14.22 9.76 3.96
C ASP A 26 15.10 10.00 5.22
N PHE A 27 16.28 10.55 5.02
CA PHE A 27 17.25 10.92 6.06
C PHE A 27 17.42 12.42 6.22
N SER A 28 16.51 13.24 5.69
CA SER A 28 16.49 14.68 5.97
C SER A 28 16.33 14.96 7.47
N ASN A 29 16.70 16.16 7.92
CA ASN A 29 16.61 16.52 9.34
C ASN A 29 15.17 16.35 9.87
N GLY A 30 14.16 16.83 9.12
CA GLY A 30 12.75 16.68 9.52
C GLY A 30 12.30 15.22 9.59
N ALA A 31 12.70 14.39 8.61
CA ALA A 31 12.39 12.96 8.65
C ALA A 31 13.09 12.25 9.80
N ASN A 32 14.33 12.63 10.13
CA ASN A 32 15.06 12.06 11.28
C ASN A 32 14.42 12.44 12.62
N GLU A 33 13.88 13.64 12.74
CA GLU A 33 13.12 14.06 13.93
C GLU A 33 11.83 13.27 14.05
N ALA A 34 11.01 13.24 13.00
CA ALA A 34 9.75 12.49 12.96
C ALA A 34 9.93 10.98 13.18
N TYR A 35 11.03 10.40 12.70
CA TYR A 35 11.35 8.98 12.89
C TYR A 35 11.61 8.59 14.34
N ARG A 36 12.02 9.55 15.19
CA ARG A 36 12.25 9.33 16.62
C ARG A 36 11.00 9.54 17.47
N GLU A 37 9.95 10.09 16.89
CA GLU A 37 8.68 10.28 17.58
C GLU A 37 7.97 8.94 17.83
N THR A 38 7.06 8.95 18.78
CA THR A 38 6.20 7.80 19.07
C THR A 38 5.22 7.55 17.92
N VAL A 39 5.07 6.29 17.54
CA VAL A 39 4.06 5.87 16.55
C VAL A 39 2.66 6.20 17.11
N SER A 40 1.77 6.70 16.25
CA SER A 40 0.44 7.10 16.68
C SER A 40 -0.39 5.90 17.21
N ASP A 41 -1.16 6.15 18.26
CA ASP A 41 -2.05 5.15 18.84
C ASP A 41 -3.07 4.61 17.82
N ASN A 42 -3.57 5.48 16.95
CA ASN A 42 -4.50 5.07 15.88
C ASN A 42 -3.91 3.98 14.99
N LEU A 43 -2.66 4.14 14.55
CA LEU A 43 -1.98 3.15 13.71
C LEU A 43 -1.74 1.85 14.46
N THR A 44 -1.19 1.93 15.67
CA THR A 44 -0.87 0.74 16.46
C THR A 44 -2.10 -0.06 16.85
N GLU A 45 -3.20 0.59 17.22
CA GLU A 45 -4.47 -0.07 17.52
C GLU A 45 -5.12 -0.71 16.28
N TYR A 46 -5.05 -0.02 15.12
CA TYR A 46 -5.54 -0.59 13.87
C TYR A 46 -4.78 -1.87 13.51
N LEU A 47 -3.46 -1.81 13.52
CA LEU A 47 -2.61 -2.95 13.15
C LEU A 47 -2.75 -4.15 14.11
N LYS A 48 -2.99 -3.91 15.40
CA LYS A 48 -3.35 -4.98 16.35
C LYS A 48 -4.59 -5.74 15.92
N LYS A 49 -5.64 -5.01 15.51
CA LYS A 49 -6.90 -5.63 15.05
C LYS A 49 -6.72 -6.44 13.78
N GLN A 50 -5.81 -6.06 12.90
CA GLN A 50 -5.51 -6.76 11.66
C GLN A 50 -4.55 -7.95 11.82
N ASN A 51 -4.05 -8.23 13.03
CA ASN A 51 -3.04 -9.28 13.27
C ASN A 51 -1.81 -9.09 12.36
N PHE A 52 -1.32 -7.88 12.25
CA PHE A 52 -0.28 -7.45 11.35
C PHE A 52 1.00 -8.28 11.50
N LEU A 53 1.53 -8.82 10.39
CA LEU A 53 2.62 -9.80 10.41
C LEU A 53 3.89 -9.28 11.08
N CYS A 54 4.22 -8.00 10.91
CA CYS A 54 5.39 -7.39 11.53
C CYS A 54 5.31 -7.39 13.06
N PHE A 55 4.11 -7.44 13.65
CA PHE A 55 3.95 -7.54 15.11
C PHE A 55 4.23 -8.93 15.68
N ARG A 56 4.26 -9.98 14.85
CA ARG A 56 4.59 -11.34 15.30
C ARG A 56 6.05 -11.49 15.70
N ASP A 57 6.93 -10.68 15.14
CA ASP A 57 8.38 -10.68 15.43
C ASP A 57 8.73 -9.79 16.64
N MET A 58 7.74 -9.13 17.24
CA MET A 58 7.94 -8.18 18.33
C MET A 58 7.70 -8.84 19.69
N THR A 59 8.61 -8.60 20.61
CA THR A 59 8.43 -8.89 22.03
C THR A 59 7.46 -7.87 22.60
N TYR A 60 6.18 -8.21 22.69
CA TYR A 60 5.17 -7.36 23.31
C TYR A 60 5.54 -7.08 24.77
N LYS A 61 5.72 -5.83 25.12
CA LYS A 61 5.72 -5.35 26.49
C LYS A 61 4.28 -4.94 26.85
N GLY A 62 3.43 -5.93 27.21
CA GLY A 62 2.06 -5.69 27.63
C GLY A 62 1.05 -5.50 26.46
N ASP A 63 -0.19 -5.11 26.79
CA ASP A 63 -1.30 -4.98 25.85
C ASP A 63 -1.22 -3.74 24.94
N THR A 64 -0.26 -2.86 25.16
CA THR A 64 -0.10 -1.61 24.42
C THR A 64 1.26 -1.57 23.74
N VAL A 65 1.30 -1.43 22.42
CA VAL A 65 2.53 -1.19 21.68
C VAL A 65 2.72 0.33 21.62
N ILE A 66 3.48 0.86 22.55
CA ILE A 66 3.84 2.29 22.61
C ILE A 66 5.35 2.38 22.44
N GLY A 67 5.82 3.20 21.51
CA GLY A 67 7.25 3.41 21.30
C GLY A 67 7.54 4.13 20.00
N THR A 68 8.82 4.34 19.74
CA THR A 68 9.30 4.86 18.47
C THR A 68 9.05 3.88 17.33
N TRP A 69 9.30 4.30 16.11
CA TRP A 69 9.18 3.41 14.95
C TRP A 69 10.03 2.14 15.10
N GLU A 70 11.23 2.26 15.65
CA GLU A 70 12.12 1.11 15.90
C GLU A 70 11.58 0.18 16.98
N ASP A 71 10.99 0.75 18.05
CA ASP A 71 10.38 -0.05 19.12
C ASP A 71 9.16 -0.82 18.62
N VAL A 72 8.38 -0.22 17.71
CA VAL A 72 7.13 -0.79 17.22
C VAL A 72 7.35 -1.74 16.04
N PHE A 73 8.24 -1.43 15.09
CA PHE A 73 8.38 -2.18 13.84
C PHE A 73 9.72 -2.92 13.69
N GLY A 74 10.68 -2.70 14.60
CA GLY A 74 11.98 -3.34 14.56
C GLY A 74 12.67 -3.16 13.20
N ARG A 75 13.08 -4.25 12.56
CA ARG A 75 13.75 -4.22 11.24
C ARG A 75 12.91 -3.60 10.11
N TYR A 76 11.60 -3.54 10.25
CA TYR A 76 10.68 -2.96 9.28
C TYR A 76 10.41 -1.46 9.52
N ALA A 77 10.97 -0.88 10.59
CA ALA A 77 10.70 0.49 10.99
C ALA A 77 10.95 1.53 9.88
N PRO A 78 12.06 1.48 9.13
CA PRO A 78 12.29 2.44 8.05
C PRO A 78 11.19 2.41 6.99
N GLU A 79 10.79 1.22 6.56
CA GLU A 79 9.76 1.05 5.53
C GLU A 79 8.36 1.41 6.06
N ALA A 80 8.02 0.99 7.28
CA ALA A 80 6.74 1.33 7.93
C ALA A 80 6.58 2.85 8.10
N PHE A 81 7.65 3.54 8.50
CA PHE A 81 7.69 5.00 8.59
C PHE A 81 7.40 5.65 7.23
N MET A 82 8.08 5.20 6.17
CA MET A 82 7.85 5.73 4.83
C MET A 82 6.43 5.44 4.34
N CYS A 83 5.91 4.22 4.56
CA CYS A 83 4.53 3.86 4.21
C CYS A 83 3.51 4.77 4.88
N ALA A 84 3.63 5.01 6.18
CA ALA A 84 2.70 5.87 6.91
C ALA A 84 2.74 7.32 6.40
N ASN A 85 3.92 7.85 6.08
CA ASN A 85 4.07 9.22 5.57
C ASN A 85 3.54 9.35 4.14
N TYR A 86 3.86 8.43 3.22
CA TYR A 86 3.30 8.43 1.87
C TYR A 86 1.78 8.24 1.90
N ALA A 87 1.27 7.28 2.67
CA ALA A 87 -0.16 7.07 2.80
C ALA A 87 -0.89 8.31 3.34
N THR A 88 -0.29 9.01 4.34
CA THR A 88 -0.84 10.28 4.85
C THR A 88 -0.88 11.38 3.79
N TYR A 89 0.13 11.45 2.93
CA TYR A 89 0.15 12.38 1.79
C TYR A 89 -0.94 12.04 0.79
N ILE A 90 -1.03 10.77 0.38
CA ILE A 90 -2.05 10.27 -0.56
C ILE A 90 -3.46 10.46 0.00
N GLU A 91 -3.68 10.25 1.30
CA GLU A 91 -4.97 10.51 1.96
C GLU A 91 -5.43 11.96 1.77
N LYS A 92 -4.52 12.92 1.93
CA LYS A 92 -4.85 14.34 1.71
C LYS A 92 -5.33 14.60 0.30
N LEU A 93 -4.65 14.03 -0.70
CA LEU A 93 -5.03 14.17 -2.10
C LEU A 93 -6.36 13.47 -2.41
N ALA A 94 -6.49 12.22 -1.95
CA ALA A 94 -7.68 11.40 -2.18
C ALA A 94 -8.93 12.04 -1.55
N LYS A 95 -8.83 12.51 -0.31
CA LYS A 95 -9.92 13.18 0.39
C LYS A 95 -10.37 14.44 -0.34
N GLN A 96 -9.43 15.30 -0.74
CA GLN A 96 -9.75 16.50 -1.51
C GLN A 96 -10.37 16.17 -2.87
N GLY A 97 -9.86 15.13 -3.55
CA GLY A 97 -10.43 14.66 -4.82
C GLY A 97 -11.88 14.23 -4.67
N LYS A 98 -12.20 13.44 -3.64
CA LYS A 98 -13.57 12.99 -3.35
C LYS A 98 -14.52 14.12 -2.96
N GLU A 99 -14.02 15.17 -2.31
CA GLU A 99 -14.83 16.37 -2.01
C GLU A 99 -15.27 17.12 -3.27
N ILE A 100 -14.46 17.06 -4.34
CA ILE A 100 -14.74 17.71 -5.63
C ILE A 100 -15.64 16.82 -6.50
N TYR A 101 -15.28 15.54 -6.64
CA TYR A 101 -16.02 14.56 -7.42
C TYR A 101 -15.79 13.15 -6.86
N ASN A 102 -16.82 12.57 -6.27
CA ASN A 102 -16.72 11.32 -5.54
C ASN A 102 -16.66 10.10 -6.47
N LEU A 103 -15.49 9.84 -7.04
CA LEU A 103 -15.17 8.63 -7.79
C LEU A 103 -14.36 7.65 -6.92
N PRO A 104 -14.37 6.36 -7.26
CA PRO A 104 -13.42 5.41 -6.70
C PRO A 104 -11.99 5.87 -6.93
N LEU A 105 -11.17 5.88 -5.88
CA LEU A 105 -9.77 6.27 -5.93
C LEU A 105 -8.87 5.11 -5.52
N PHE A 106 -7.75 4.96 -6.22
CA PHE A 106 -6.76 3.94 -5.91
C PHE A 106 -5.33 4.46 -6.04
N THR A 107 -4.40 3.74 -5.47
CA THR A 107 -2.97 3.89 -5.76
C THR A 107 -2.40 2.56 -6.25
N ASN A 108 -1.42 2.62 -7.12
CA ASN A 108 -0.71 1.45 -7.60
C ASN A 108 0.61 1.24 -6.85
N VAL A 109 1.21 0.07 -7.02
CA VAL A 109 2.44 -0.29 -6.33
C VAL A 109 3.40 -1.05 -7.25
N TRP A 110 4.65 -0.57 -7.29
CA TRP A 110 5.79 -1.33 -7.79
C TRP A 110 6.16 -2.41 -6.77
N LEU A 111 6.05 -3.65 -7.19
CA LEU A 111 6.25 -4.82 -6.33
C LEU A 111 7.74 -5.14 -6.15
N LYS A 112 8.05 -5.88 -5.07
CA LYS A 112 9.35 -6.51 -4.89
C LYS A 112 9.62 -7.50 -6.03
N GLY A 113 10.86 -7.56 -6.51
CA GLY A 113 11.28 -8.56 -7.47
C GLY A 113 11.35 -9.97 -6.88
N ASN A 114 11.64 -10.06 -5.57
CA ASN A 114 11.59 -11.30 -4.78
C ASN A 114 11.42 -10.98 -3.29
N ASN A 115 11.12 -12.01 -2.47
CA ASN A 115 10.82 -11.84 -1.05
C ASN A 115 11.99 -11.29 -0.20
N ASP A 116 13.23 -11.49 -0.66
CA ASP A 116 14.45 -11.08 0.06
C ASP A 116 14.95 -9.69 -0.39
N GLU A 117 14.26 -9.08 -1.35
CA GLU A 117 14.64 -7.77 -1.85
C GLU A 117 14.44 -6.69 -0.79
N LYS A 118 15.49 -5.89 -0.61
CA LYS A 118 15.51 -4.85 0.42
C LYS A 118 14.78 -3.59 -0.07
N ALA A 119 14.11 -2.94 0.86
CA ALA A 119 13.53 -1.61 0.65
C ALA A 119 14.56 -0.63 0.07
N GLY A 120 14.16 0.14 -0.93
CA GLY A 120 15.03 1.02 -1.71
C GLY A 120 15.55 0.41 -3.01
N ILE A 121 15.53 -0.91 -3.20
CA ILE A 121 15.70 -1.57 -4.51
C ILE A 121 14.37 -1.46 -5.28
N TYR A 122 13.27 -1.67 -4.60
CA TYR A 122 11.92 -1.25 -5.00
C TYR A 122 11.55 0.05 -4.26
N PRO A 123 10.54 0.82 -4.71
CA PRO A 123 10.13 2.05 -4.04
C PRO A 123 9.73 1.82 -2.59
N CYS A 124 10.61 2.21 -1.65
CA CYS A 124 10.36 2.08 -0.22
C CYS A 124 9.25 3.03 0.21
N GLY A 125 8.24 2.53 0.87
CA GLY A 125 7.07 3.29 1.32
C GLY A 125 5.81 3.04 0.49
N GLY A 126 5.90 2.31 -0.62
CA GLY A 126 4.74 1.85 -1.37
C GLY A 126 3.97 0.75 -0.64
N PRO A 127 2.71 0.48 -1.05
CA PRO A 127 1.84 -0.50 -0.40
C PRO A 127 2.16 -1.95 -0.82
N VAL A 128 3.42 -2.38 -0.64
CA VAL A 128 3.79 -3.80 -0.82
C VAL A 128 2.97 -4.69 0.13
N PRO A 129 2.81 -6.00 -0.14
CA PRO A 129 1.88 -6.86 0.59
C PRO A 129 2.00 -6.79 2.11
N GLU A 130 3.22 -6.67 2.63
CA GLU A 130 3.49 -6.60 4.06
C GLU A 130 3.08 -5.26 4.69
N MET A 131 2.88 -4.22 3.87
CA MET A 131 2.61 -2.86 4.31
C MET A 131 1.18 -2.38 4.01
N ILE A 132 0.35 -3.22 3.36
CA ILE A 132 -1.02 -2.87 2.98
C ILE A 132 -1.83 -2.34 4.17
N ASP A 133 -1.71 -2.95 5.35
CA ASP A 133 -2.50 -2.57 6.51
C ASP A 133 -2.13 -1.18 7.06
N ILE A 134 -0.87 -0.76 6.92
CA ILE A 134 -0.46 0.62 7.23
C ILE A 134 -1.16 1.59 6.26
N TRP A 135 -1.15 1.27 4.97
CA TRP A 135 -1.82 2.07 3.95
C TRP A 135 -3.33 2.15 4.16
N LYS A 136 -3.98 1.03 4.48
CA LYS A 136 -5.43 0.99 4.79
C LYS A 136 -5.79 1.83 6.02
N CYS A 137 -4.91 1.89 7.01
CA CYS A 137 -5.09 2.74 8.18
C CYS A 137 -4.92 4.23 7.86
N MET A 138 -3.85 4.56 7.11
CA MET A 138 -3.40 5.95 6.94
C MET A 138 -4.00 6.66 5.72
N ALA A 139 -4.56 5.90 4.77
CA ALA A 139 -5.23 6.42 3.58
C ALA A 139 -6.64 5.81 3.39
N PRO A 140 -7.57 6.03 4.35
CA PRO A 140 -8.91 5.44 4.31
C PRO A 140 -9.80 5.98 3.18
N SER A 141 -9.43 7.09 2.54
CA SER A 141 -10.15 7.62 1.38
C SER A 141 -9.84 6.89 0.07
N LEU A 142 -8.80 6.02 0.05
CA LEU A 142 -8.59 5.10 -1.07
C LEU A 142 -9.57 3.93 -0.98
N ASP A 143 -10.21 3.62 -2.10
CA ASP A 143 -11.15 2.50 -2.19
C ASP A 143 -10.40 1.17 -2.32
N PHE A 144 -9.28 1.17 -3.05
CA PHE A 144 -8.42 -0.01 -3.20
C PHE A 144 -6.96 0.33 -3.48
N ILE A 145 -6.12 -0.67 -3.28
CA ILE A 145 -4.68 -0.68 -3.56
C ILE A 145 -4.44 -1.70 -4.67
N SER A 146 -3.70 -1.32 -5.70
CA SER A 146 -3.60 -2.03 -6.97
C SER A 146 -2.17 -2.45 -7.29
N PRO A 147 -1.87 -3.75 -7.46
CA PRO A 147 -0.54 -4.20 -7.80
C PRO A 147 -0.25 -4.09 -9.30
N ASP A 148 0.95 -3.63 -9.66
CA ASP A 148 1.49 -3.69 -11.02
C ASP A 148 2.21 -5.03 -11.20
N ILE A 149 1.53 -6.00 -11.84
CA ILE A 149 1.99 -7.38 -11.85
C ILE A 149 2.76 -7.71 -13.14
N TYR A 150 4.07 -7.56 -13.09
CA TYR A 150 4.99 -7.99 -14.15
C TYR A 150 5.67 -9.33 -13.85
N SER A 151 5.52 -9.85 -12.63
CA SER A 151 6.06 -11.14 -12.19
C SER A 151 5.43 -12.33 -12.92
N PHE A 152 6.20 -13.41 -13.10
CA PHE A 152 5.67 -14.71 -13.53
C PHE A 152 4.84 -15.40 -12.44
N GLU A 153 4.98 -15.02 -11.17
CA GLU A 153 4.19 -15.49 -10.04
C GLU A 153 2.87 -14.72 -9.90
N PHE A 154 2.21 -14.41 -11.03
CA PHE A 154 1.00 -13.57 -11.11
C PHE A 154 -0.05 -13.95 -10.06
N GLU A 155 -0.42 -15.23 -10.01
CA GLU A 155 -1.48 -15.70 -9.13
C GLU A 155 -1.12 -15.53 -7.64
N LYS A 156 0.14 -15.74 -7.27
CA LYS A 156 0.63 -15.55 -5.90
C LYS A 156 0.52 -14.08 -5.48
N VAL A 157 0.89 -13.16 -6.38
CA VAL A 157 0.77 -11.73 -6.12
C VAL A 157 -0.70 -11.32 -6.05
N ALA A 158 -1.51 -11.71 -7.03
CA ALA A 158 -2.94 -11.39 -7.06
C ALA A 158 -3.66 -11.82 -5.76
N ALA A 159 -3.32 -13.00 -5.23
CA ALA A 159 -3.86 -13.52 -3.97
C ALA A 159 -3.55 -12.62 -2.76
N GLN A 160 -2.44 -11.92 -2.75
CA GLN A 160 -2.05 -11.04 -1.65
C GLN A 160 -2.86 -9.73 -1.63
N TYR A 161 -3.34 -9.28 -2.80
CA TYR A 161 -4.12 -8.05 -2.94
C TYR A 161 -5.63 -8.29 -3.01
N ALA A 162 -6.07 -9.50 -3.38
CA ALA A 162 -7.47 -9.90 -3.38
C ALA A 162 -7.96 -10.16 -1.93
N ARG A 163 -8.32 -9.12 -1.21
CA ARG A 163 -8.75 -9.15 0.18
C ARG A 163 -10.22 -8.74 0.30
N LYS A 164 -10.88 -9.09 1.41
CA LYS A 164 -12.25 -8.63 1.68
C LYS A 164 -12.41 -7.12 1.72
N ASP A 165 -11.35 -6.44 2.16
CA ASP A 165 -11.25 -4.99 2.29
C ASP A 165 -10.49 -4.34 1.12
N ASN A 166 -10.13 -5.11 0.10
CA ASN A 166 -9.39 -4.64 -1.06
C ASN A 166 -9.79 -5.43 -2.31
N PRO A 167 -10.79 -4.97 -3.10
CA PRO A 167 -11.11 -5.60 -4.37
C PRO A 167 -9.88 -5.56 -5.29
N LEU A 168 -9.64 -6.66 -5.98
CA LEU A 168 -8.49 -6.74 -6.89
C LEU A 168 -8.74 -5.88 -8.14
N PHE A 169 -7.80 -5.01 -8.42
CA PHE A 169 -7.69 -4.24 -9.65
C PHE A 169 -6.22 -4.23 -10.07
N ILE A 170 -5.92 -4.52 -11.34
CA ILE A 170 -4.55 -4.64 -11.84
C ILE A 170 -4.36 -3.62 -12.96
N PRO A 171 -3.83 -2.42 -12.67
CA PRO A 171 -3.70 -1.36 -13.66
C PRO A 171 -2.61 -1.64 -14.69
N GLU A 172 -1.58 -2.39 -14.29
CA GLU A 172 -0.43 -2.67 -15.14
C GLU A 172 -0.04 -4.14 -15.10
N THR A 173 0.28 -4.71 -16.26
CA THR A 173 0.74 -6.08 -16.38
C THR A 173 1.58 -6.29 -17.64
N ARG A 174 2.14 -7.48 -17.77
CA ARG A 174 2.95 -7.90 -18.93
C ARG A 174 2.14 -7.92 -20.23
N ARG A 175 2.80 -7.62 -21.33
CA ARG A 175 2.23 -7.69 -22.69
C ARG A 175 2.75 -8.92 -23.44
N ASP A 176 2.47 -10.11 -22.93
CA ASP A 176 2.91 -11.36 -23.55
C ASP A 176 1.75 -12.38 -23.62
N LYS A 177 2.05 -13.57 -24.12
CA LYS A 177 1.05 -14.66 -24.28
C LYS A 177 0.39 -15.08 -22.96
N TRP A 178 1.00 -14.82 -21.82
CA TRP A 178 0.48 -15.17 -20.51
C TRP A 178 -0.55 -14.16 -19.99
N ALA A 179 -0.57 -12.94 -20.56
CA ALA A 179 -1.50 -11.90 -20.14
C ALA A 179 -2.96 -12.32 -20.24
N VAL A 180 -3.31 -13.09 -21.27
CA VAL A 180 -4.67 -13.60 -21.47
C VAL A 180 -5.05 -14.60 -20.37
N ALA A 181 -4.15 -15.55 -20.05
CA ALA A 181 -4.39 -16.50 -18.97
C ALA A 181 -4.51 -15.80 -17.60
N ASN A 182 -3.64 -14.81 -17.36
CA ASN A 182 -3.68 -13.99 -16.15
C ASN A 182 -4.98 -13.20 -16.02
N LEU A 183 -5.50 -12.64 -17.12
CA LEU A 183 -6.79 -11.95 -17.14
C LEU A 183 -7.93 -12.89 -16.75
N TYR A 184 -8.01 -14.08 -17.35
CA TYR A 184 -9.03 -15.05 -16.98
C TYR A 184 -8.91 -15.53 -15.52
N THR A 185 -7.68 -15.67 -15.02
CA THR A 185 -7.43 -16.03 -13.64
C THR A 185 -7.88 -14.91 -12.70
N SER A 186 -7.56 -13.66 -13.00
CA SER A 186 -7.92 -12.52 -12.15
C SER A 186 -9.45 -12.35 -12.06
N ILE A 187 -10.15 -12.45 -13.17
CA ILE A 187 -11.62 -12.35 -13.19
C ILE A 187 -12.27 -13.61 -12.58
N GLY A 188 -11.88 -14.79 -13.04
CA GLY A 188 -12.57 -16.03 -12.68
C GLY A 188 -12.30 -16.51 -11.25
N LYS A 189 -11.12 -16.29 -10.72
CA LYS A 189 -10.73 -16.74 -9.38
C LYS A 189 -10.85 -15.65 -8.32
N TYR A 190 -10.51 -14.42 -8.65
CA TYR A 190 -10.41 -13.32 -7.69
C TYR A 190 -11.51 -12.28 -7.85
N ASN A 191 -12.41 -12.44 -8.82
CA ASN A 191 -13.47 -11.48 -9.12
C ASN A 191 -12.90 -10.05 -9.29
N SER A 192 -11.78 -9.96 -10.01
CA SER A 192 -11.10 -8.69 -10.27
C SER A 192 -12.01 -7.72 -11.00
N LEU A 193 -11.89 -6.45 -10.66
CA LEU A 193 -12.59 -5.36 -11.34
C LEU A 193 -12.03 -5.11 -12.75
N CYS A 194 -10.76 -5.41 -12.99
CA CYS A 194 -10.07 -5.34 -14.27
C CYS A 194 -8.83 -6.24 -14.25
#